data_550b24588294e8c575dddcc5782fb639
#
_entry.id   550b24588294e8c575dddcc5782fb639
#
_cell.length_a   1.000
_cell.length_b   1.000
_cell.length_c   1.000
_cell.angle_alpha   90.00
_cell.angle_beta   90.00
_cell.angle_gamma   90.00
#
_symmetry.space_group_name_H-M   'P 1'
#
loop_
_entity.id
_entity.type
_entity.pdbx_description
1 polymer ?
#
loop_
_entity_poly.entity_id
_entity_poly.type
_entity_poly.pdbx_seq_one_letter_code
_entity_poly.pdbx_strand_id
1 'polypeptide(L)'
;MKNDRQNTKMLKGIKAKLLKILLPCIAIAIISIIVISYMASKKIIVQEAKNLLRAESKMNAKELETWTTGILNTLDMLQNTLETVPMDEETEKTYLATTVNMNQDFPNGVYIGDDHGKYIDMSGWVPDADYGITERDWYKEGLTHKSFAFGTPYRDADTGEFIVSATTLLKTSNGAKTVAAADVFLNYASKMVSDIKVMDDGYAFLVDKNSHTILAHKDQNYPYFSPGNGDYRIFDRTNCTHCC
;
A
#
# COMPACT_ATOMS: atom_id res chain seq x y z
N MET A 1 -54.02 -6.63 73.43
CA MET A 1 -52.57 -6.22 73.29
C MET A 1 -51.58 -7.35 72.92
N LYS A 2 -51.79 -8.62 73.27
CA LYS A 2 -50.83 -9.72 72.96
C LYS A 2 -50.95 -10.19 71.50
N ASN A 3 -52.14 -10.16 70.86
CA ASN A 3 -52.36 -10.57 69.49
C ASN A 3 -51.75 -9.63 68.42
N ASP A 4 -51.77 -8.30 68.71
CA ASP A 4 -51.19 -7.31 67.74
C ASP A 4 -49.70 -7.38 67.64
N ARG A 5 -48.99 -7.76 68.72
CA ARG A 5 -47.54 -7.93 68.72
C ARG A 5 -47.12 -9.18 67.97
N GLN A 6 -47.94 -10.26 67.97
CA GLN A 6 -47.65 -11.47 67.23
C GLN A 6 -47.86 -11.26 65.68
N ASN A 7 -48.93 -10.56 65.33
CA ASN A 7 -49.22 -10.24 63.93
C ASN A 7 -48.14 -9.33 63.30
N THR A 8 -47.68 -8.31 64.07
CA THR A 8 -46.59 -7.42 63.61
C THR A 8 -45.23 -8.13 63.48
N LYS A 9 -44.92 -9.12 64.34
CA LYS A 9 -43.72 -9.92 64.24
C LYS A 9 -43.80 -10.89 63.05
N MET A 10 -44.95 -11.47 62.82
CA MET A 10 -45.17 -12.39 61.68
C MET A 10 -45.10 -11.66 60.35
N LEU A 11 -45.73 -10.48 60.23
CA LEU A 11 -45.65 -9.61 59.07
C LEU A 11 -44.21 -9.10 58.79
N LYS A 12 -43.44 -8.76 59.82
CA LYS A 12 -42.04 -8.40 59.71
C LYS A 12 -41.18 -9.60 59.22
N GLY A 13 -41.48 -10.82 59.70
CA GLY A 13 -40.80 -12.04 59.27
C GLY A 13 -41.08 -12.40 57.80
N ILE A 14 -42.32 -12.23 57.32
CA ILE A 14 -42.70 -12.48 55.94
C ILE A 14 -42.09 -11.43 55.01
N LYS A 15 -42.14 -10.15 55.38
CA LYS A 15 -41.46 -9.07 54.61
C LYS A 15 -39.96 -9.31 54.48
N ALA A 16 -39.29 -9.72 55.56
CA ALA A 16 -37.87 -10.01 55.54
C ALA A 16 -37.51 -11.23 54.67
N LYS A 17 -38.35 -12.27 54.69
CA LYS A 17 -38.17 -13.46 53.80
C LYS A 17 -38.38 -13.09 52.32
N LEU A 18 -39.42 -12.33 52.00
CA LEU A 18 -39.67 -11.82 50.66
C LEU A 18 -38.52 -10.96 50.16
N LEU A 19 -38.01 -10.04 50.98
CA LEU A 19 -36.89 -9.17 50.60
C LEU A 19 -35.62 -9.94 50.36
N LYS A 20 -35.33 -10.97 51.16
CA LYS A 20 -34.15 -11.86 50.97
C LYS A 20 -34.16 -12.68 49.66
N ILE A 21 -35.33 -12.95 49.11
CA ILE A 21 -35.45 -13.68 47.83
C ILE A 21 -35.52 -12.69 46.66
N LEU A 22 -36.29 -11.61 46.80
CA LEU A 22 -36.51 -10.67 45.70
C LEU A 22 -35.24 -9.86 45.34
N LEU A 23 -34.47 -9.43 46.37
CA LEU A 23 -33.27 -8.63 46.18
C LEU A 23 -32.17 -9.33 45.37
N PRO A 24 -31.80 -10.59 45.66
CA PRO A 24 -30.82 -11.32 44.82
C PRO A 24 -31.38 -11.62 43.45
N CYS A 25 -32.66 -11.89 43.25
CA CYS A 25 -33.24 -12.10 41.92
C CYS A 25 -33.15 -10.84 41.05
N ILE A 26 -33.45 -9.67 41.63
CA ILE A 26 -33.31 -8.37 40.94
C ILE A 26 -31.82 -8.11 40.62
N ALA A 27 -30.90 -8.38 41.54
CA ALA A 27 -29.47 -8.20 41.32
C ALA A 27 -28.95 -9.09 40.19
N ILE A 28 -29.36 -10.36 40.16
CA ILE A 28 -29.00 -11.29 39.06
C ILE A 28 -29.56 -10.82 37.74
N ALA A 29 -30.80 -10.35 37.70
CA ALA A 29 -31.41 -9.82 36.47
C ALA A 29 -30.67 -8.60 35.95
N ILE A 30 -30.29 -7.65 36.81
CA ILE A 30 -29.52 -6.47 36.44
C ILE A 30 -28.14 -6.86 35.92
N ILE A 31 -27.42 -7.75 36.60
CA ILE A 31 -26.12 -8.24 36.18
C ILE A 31 -26.22 -8.91 34.82
N SER A 32 -27.23 -9.76 34.62
CA SER A 32 -27.46 -10.42 33.34
C SER A 32 -27.68 -9.44 32.17
N ILE A 33 -28.47 -8.40 32.39
CA ILE A 33 -28.71 -7.34 31.41
C ILE A 33 -27.39 -6.60 31.08
N ILE A 34 -26.60 -6.26 32.09
CA ILE A 34 -25.32 -5.56 31.91
C ILE A 34 -24.36 -6.45 31.07
N VAL A 35 -24.24 -7.72 31.41
CA VAL A 35 -23.37 -8.67 30.67
C VAL A 35 -23.80 -8.82 29.21
N ILE A 36 -25.10 -9.02 28.96
CA ILE A 36 -25.64 -9.15 27.60
C ILE A 36 -25.42 -7.86 26.81
N SER A 37 -25.73 -6.70 27.41
CA SER A 37 -25.51 -5.39 26.78
C SER A 37 -24.04 -5.14 26.46
N TYR A 38 -23.13 -5.49 27.37
CA TYR A 38 -21.69 -5.36 27.14
C TYR A 38 -21.22 -6.25 25.97
N MET A 39 -21.63 -7.52 25.94
CA MET A 39 -21.27 -8.44 24.87
C MET A 39 -21.81 -7.98 23.50
N ALA A 40 -23.07 -7.53 23.45
CA ALA A 40 -23.66 -6.99 22.23
C ALA A 40 -22.95 -5.72 21.76
N SER A 41 -22.73 -4.76 22.65
CA SER A 41 -22.05 -3.51 22.34
C SER A 41 -20.62 -3.75 21.85
N LYS A 42 -19.86 -4.61 22.53
CA LYS A 42 -18.49 -4.97 22.09
C LYS A 42 -18.48 -5.54 20.67
N LYS A 43 -19.42 -6.45 20.37
CA LYS A 43 -19.51 -7.06 19.02
C LYS A 43 -19.82 -6.00 17.95
N ILE A 44 -20.76 -5.08 18.23
CA ILE A 44 -21.13 -4.00 17.30
C ILE A 44 -19.94 -3.07 17.10
N ILE A 45 -19.31 -2.58 18.17
CA ILE A 45 -18.17 -1.64 18.08
C ILE A 45 -17.03 -2.23 17.29
N VAL A 46 -16.65 -3.50 17.54
CA VAL A 46 -15.57 -4.17 16.79
C VAL A 46 -15.95 -4.36 15.33
N GLN A 47 -17.21 -4.68 15.03
CA GLN A 47 -17.67 -4.83 13.66
C GLN A 47 -17.66 -3.49 12.89
N GLU A 48 -18.15 -2.43 13.52
CA GLU A 48 -18.14 -1.08 12.92
C GLU A 48 -16.70 -0.57 12.72
N ALA A 49 -15.81 -0.77 13.69
CA ALA A 49 -14.39 -0.43 13.53
C ALA A 49 -13.77 -1.17 12.33
N LYS A 50 -14.03 -2.48 12.18
CA LYS A 50 -13.56 -3.25 11.03
C LYS A 50 -14.14 -2.74 9.71
N ASN A 51 -15.41 -2.39 9.67
CA ASN A 51 -16.05 -1.86 8.48
C ASN A 51 -15.44 -0.52 8.08
N LEU A 52 -15.22 0.38 9.06
CA LEU A 52 -14.57 1.66 8.84
C LEU A 52 -13.15 1.49 8.29
N LEU A 53 -12.33 0.66 8.94
CA LEU A 53 -10.97 0.37 8.48
C LEU A 53 -10.92 -0.18 7.05
N ARG A 54 -11.86 -1.08 6.70
CA ARG A 54 -11.97 -1.60 5.34
C ARG A 54 -12.36 -0.53 4.33
N ALA A 55 -13.28 0.35 4.70
CA ALA A 55 -13.70 1.45 3.84
C ALA A 55 -12.56 2.44 3.60
N GLU A 56 -11.84 2.84 4.63
CA GLU A 56 -10.67 3.72 4.54
C GLU A 56 -9.55 3.09 3.72
N SER A 57 -9.21 1.82 4.00
CA SER A 57 -8.19 1.10 3.23
C SER A 57 -8.57 1.01 1.74
N LYS A 58 -9.84 0.74 1.43
CA LYS A 58 -10.31 0.69 0.04
C LYS A 58 -10.26 2.07 -0.64
N MET A 59 -10.57 3.12 0.07
CA MET A 59 -10.51 4.49 -0.44
C MET A 59 -9.05 4.87 -0.77
N ASN A 60 -8.14 4.65 0.14
CA ASN A 60 -6.71 4.93 -0.05
C ASN A 60 -6.10 4.06 -1.17
N ALA A 61 -6.48 2.78 -1.25
CA ALA A 61 -6.07 1.91 -2.36
C ALA A 61 -6.60 2.41 -3.71
N LYS A 62 -7.81 2.98 -3.75
CA LYS A 62 -8.37 3.57 -4.98
C LYS A 62 -7.65 4.85 -5.40
N GLU A 63 -7.18 5.64 -4.46
CA GLU A 63 -6.36 6.81 -4.73
C GLU A 63 -5.01 6.42 -5.34
N LEU A 64 -4.33 5.41 -4.77
CA LEU A 64 -3.11 4.84 -5.35
C LEU A 64 -3.35 4.26 -6.76
N GLU A 65 -4.43 3.53 -6.95
CA GLU A 65 -4.82 2.99 -8.27
C GLU A 65 -5.03 4.12 -9.29
N THR A 66 -5.66 5.21 -8.88
CA THR A 66 -5.90 6.37 -9.75
C THR A 66 -4.58 7.03 -10.13
N TRP A 67 -3.68 7.22 -9.18
CA TRP A 67 -2.35 7.79 -9.40
C TRP A 67 -1.52 6.89 -10.34
N THR A 68 -1.40 5.61 -10.06
CA THR A 68 -0.64 4.66 -10.90
C THR A 68 -1.22 4.56 -12.32
N THR A 69 -2.56 4.53 -12.44
CA THR A 69 -3.24 4.51 -13.74
C THR A 69 -2.97 5.80 -14.53
N GLY A 70 -2.94 6.94 -13.87
CA GLY A 70 -2.60 8.23 -14.49
C GLY A 70 -1.20 8.23 -15.09
N ILE A 71 -0.21 7.69 -14.37
CA ILE A 71 1.17 7.52 -14.86
C ILE A 71 1.19 6.61 -16.09
N LEU A 72 0.63 5.41 -15.99
CA LEU A 72 0.64 4.43 -17.09
C LEU A 72 -0.07 4.98 -18.34
N ASN A 73 -1.19 5.65 -18.20
CA ASN A 73 -1.88 6.28 -19.33
C ASN A 73 -1.00 7.34 -20.03
N THR A 74 -0.27 8.14 -19.26
CA THR A 74 0.66 9.13 -19.81
C THR A 74 1.78 8.44 -20.59
N LEU A 75 2.37 7.39 -20.02
CA LEU A 75 3.43 6.60 -20.64
C LEU A 75 2.95 5.86 -21.88
N ASP A 76 1.74 5.31 -21.88
CA ASP A 76 1.14 4.65 -23.06
C ASP A 76 0.92 5.64 -24.23
N MET A 77 0.61 6.91 -23.94
CA MET A 77 0.57 7.94 -24.96
C MET A 77 1.96 8.20 -25.56
N LEU A 78 3.01 8.23 -24.76
CA LEU A 78 4.39 8.36 -25.22
C LEU A 78 4.82 7.14 -26.04
N GLN A 79 4.47 5.93 -25.59
CA GLN A 79 4.69 4.69 -26.35
C GLN A 79 4.05 4.76 -27.74
N ASN A 80 2.78 5.17 -27.81
CA ASN A 80 2.07 5.30 -29.07
C ASN A 80 2.79 6.26 -30.04
N THR A 81 3.35 7.35 -29.54
CA THR A 81 4.13 8.29 -30.35
C THR A 81 5.42 7.66 -30.86
N LEU A 82 6.18 6.97 -29.99
CA LEU A 82 7.42 6.30 -30.33
C LEU A 82 7.20 5.17 -31.37
N GLU A 83 6.04 4.50 -31.34
CA GLU A 83 5.72 3.40 -32.26
C GLU A 83 5.12 3.88 -33.60
N THR A 84 4.47 5.04 -33.65
CA THR A 84 3.68 5.47 -34.82
C THR A 84 4.32 6.61 -35.61
N VAL A 85 5.12 7.45 -34.96
CA VAL A 85 5.80 8.56 -35.62
C VAL A 85 7.18 8.11 -36.08
N PRO A 86 7.49 8.07 -37.38
CA PRO A 86 8.83 7.76 -37.85
C PRO A 86 9.82 8.83 -37.34
N MET A 87 10.84 8.39 -36.62
CA MET A 87 11.89 9.24 -36.08
C MET A 87 13.25 8.68 -36.46
N ASP A 88 14.17 9.56 -36.85
CA ASP A 88 15.59 9.25 -36.80
C ASP A 88 16.11 9.38 -35.36
N GLU A 89 17.33 8.96 -35.12
CA GLU A 89 17.89 8.94 -33.76
C GLU A 89 17.94 10.33 -33.11
N GLU A 90 18.20 11.37 -33.88
CA GLU A 90 18.27 12.75 -33.38
C GLU A 90 16.88 13.28 -32.98
N THR A 91 15.89 12.99 -33.81
CA THR A 91 14.49 13.33 -33.52
C THR A 91 13.99 12.55 -32.29
N GLU A 92 14.35 11.27 -32.17
CA GLU A 92 14.00 10.44 -31.02
C GLU A 92 14.62 10.96 -29.74
N LYS A 93 15.91 11.35 -29.75
CA LYS A 93 16.58 12.04 -28.61
C LYS A 93 15.86 13.34 -28.24
N THR A 94 15.54 14.14 -29.25
CA THR A 94 14.81 15.41 -29.04
C THR A 94 13.45 15.15 -28.40
N TYR A 95 12.72 14.14 -28.88
CA TYR A 95 11.42 13.77 -28.31
C TYR A 95 11.56 13.28 -26.89
N LEU A 96 12.48 12.36 -26.60
CA LEU A 96 12.72 11.87 -25.25
C LEU A 96 13.15 12.98 -24.29
N ALA A 97 13.93 13.96 -24.76
CA ALA A 97 14.29 15.12 -23.95
C ALA A 97 13.07 15.94 -23.51
N THR A 98 11.97 15.96 -24.27
CA THR A 98 10.74 16.64 -23.88
C THR A 98 10.02 15.94 -22.71
N THR A 99 10.33 14.67 -22.44
CA THR A 99 9.73 13.90 -21.34
C THR A 99 10.41 14.17 -20.00
N VAL A 100 11.63 14.70 -20.00
CA VAL A 100 12.37 15.07 -18.78
C VAL A 100 11.68 16.22 -18.07
N ASN A 101 11.42 16.07 -16.79
CA ASN A 101 10.65 17.02 -15.97
C ASN A 101 9.21 17.26 -16.44
N MET A 102 8.68 16.45 -17.35
CA MET A 102 7.29 16.53 -17.80
C MET A 102 6.33 16.14 -16.69
N ASN A 103 6.72 15.18 -15.86
CA ASN A 103 5.91 14.68 -14.76
C ASN A 103 6.77 14.53 -13.49
N GLN A 104 6.27 15.01 -12.37
CA GLN A 104 6.96 14.96 -11.08
C GLN A 104 7.14 13.53 -10.54
N ASP A 105 6.32 12.57 -10.98
CA ASP A 105 6.39 11.18 -10.52
C ASP A 105 7.47 10.38 -11.26
N PHE A 106 7.87 10.82 -12.47
CA PHE A 106 8.99 10.29 -13.23
C PHE A 106 9.81 11.45 -13.85
N PRO A 107 10.52 12.22 -13.02
CA PRO A 107 11.21 13.44 -13.44
C PRO A 107 12.33 13.20 -14.44
N ASN A 108 12.93 12.02 -14.44
CA ASN A 108 13.98 11.63 -15.36
C ASN A 108 13.46 11.41 -16.80
N GLY A 109 12.13 11.41 -16.98
CA GLY A 109 11.50 11.18 -18.28
C GLY A 109 11.50 9.71 -18.69
N VAL A 110 11.35 9.48 -19.99
CA VAL A 110 11.40 8.15 -20.61
C VAL A 110 12.76 7.94 -21.25
N TYR A 111 13.36 6.80 -20.98
CA TYR A 111 14.58 6.32 -21.62
C TYR A 111 14.33 5.02 -22.37
N ILE A 112 15.18 4.71 -23.33
CA ILE A 112 15.09 3.49 -24.15
C ILE A 112 16.42 2.77 -24.22
N GLY A 113 16.35 1.45 -24.33
CA GLY A 113 17.51 0.61 -24.56
C GLY A 113 17.16 -0.61 -25.40
N ASP A 114 18.12 -1.14 -26.16
CA ASP A 114 17.90 -2.31 -26.98
C ASP A 114 19.03 -3.34 -26.89
N ASP A 115 18.80 -4.50 -27.54
CA ASP A 115 19.76 -5.61 -27.61
C ASP A 115 20.86 -5.40 -28.66
N HIS A 116 20.84 -4.29 -29.41
CA HIS A 116 21.92 -3.88 -30.34
C HIS A 116 22.87 -2.86 -29.69
N GLY A 117 22.67 -2.51 -28.39
CA GLY A 117 23.53 -1.60 -27.65
C GLY A 117 23.09 -0.13 -27.73
N LYS A 118 21.95 0.18 -28.33
CA LYS A 118 21.38 1.52 -28.29
C LYS A 118 20.88 1.83 -26.89
N TYR A 119 21.29 2.96 -26.34
CA TYR A 119 20.76 3.52 -25.09
C TYR A 119 20.57 5.02 -25.25
N ILE A 120 19.37 5.50 -24.98
CA ILE A 120 19.06 6.93 -25.01
C ILE A 120 18.37 7.27 -23.68
N ASP A 121 19.03 8.07 -22.89
CA ASP A 121 18.55 8.67 -21.66
C ASP A 121 18.91 10.17 -21.69
N MET A 122 17.89 11.00 -21.55
CA MET A 122 18.02 12.45 -21.64
C MET A 122 17.97 13.12 -20.26
N SER A 123 17.97 12.36 -19.17
CA SER A 123 18.00 12.87 -17.78
C SER A 123 19.31 13.56 -17.44
N GLY A 124 20.36 13.24 -18.18
CA GLY A 124 21.74 13.66 -17.88
C GLY A 124 22.55 12.61 -17.13
N TRP A 125 21.91 11.52 -16.70
CA TRP A 125 22.65 10.38 -16.15
C TRP A 125 23.45 9.65 -17.24
N VAL A 126 24.70 9.30 -16.94
CA VAL A 126 25.58 8.59 -17.84
C VAL A 126 25.95 7.26 -17.20
N PRO A 127 25.59 6.14 -17.84
CA PRO A 127 25.91 4.83 -17.29
C PRO A 127 27.42 4.55 -17.29
N ASP A 128 27.86 3.74 -16.33
CA ASP A 128 29.23 3.24 -16.31
C ASP A 128 29.54 2.37 -17.53
N ALA A 129 30.82 2.24 -17.89
CA ALA A 129 31.26 1.53 -19.10
C ALA A 129 30.86 0.05 -19.13
N ASP A 130 30.60 -0.56 -17.99
CA ASP A 130 30.16 -1.94 -17.78
C ASP A 130 28.63 -2.07 -17.60
N TYR A 131 27.88 -1.00 -17.83
CA TYR A 131 26.43 -1.03 -17.73
C TYR A 131 25.80 -1.87 -18.82
N GLY A 132 25.55 -3.14 -18.52
CA GLY A 132 24.90 -4.09 -19.42
C GLY A 132 23.40 -3.86 -19.49
N ILE A 133 22.91 -3.13 -20.50
CA ILE A 133 21.48 -2.80 -20.68
C ILE A 133 20.59 -4.04 -20.57
N THR A 134 20.94 -5.09 -21.31
CA THR A 134 20.16 -6.34 -21.40
C THR A 134 20.18 -7.18 -20.13
N GLU A 135 21.09 -6.85 -19.20
CA GLU A 135 21.21 -7.52 -17.90
C GLU A 135 20.37 -6.86 -16.83
N ARG A 136 19.87 -5.66 -17.08
CA ARG A 136 19.09 -4.88 -16.11
C ARG A 136 17.67 -5.43 -15.97
N ASP A 137 17.14 -5.35 -14.76
CA ASP A 137 15.80 -5.87 -14.44
C ASP A 137 14.71 -5.15 -15.22
N TRP A 138 14.78 -3.81 -15.32
CA TRP A 138 13.84 -3.02 -16.11
C TRP A 138 13.77 -3.47 -17.58
N TYR A 139 14.92 -3.84 -18.19
CA TYR A 139 14.96 -4.31 -19.55
C TYR A 139 14.32 -5.70 -19.69
N LYS A 140 14.71 -6.65 -18.83
CA LYS A 140 14.18 -8.02 -18.81
C LYS A 140 12.67 -8.05 -18.58
N GLU A 141 12.17 -7.27 -17.64
CA GLU A 141 10.74 -7.14 -17.36
C GLU A 141 10.01 -6.50 -18.53
N GLY A 142 10.56 -5.44 -19.11
CA GLY A 142 10.00 -4.74 -20.27
C GLY A 142 9.80 -5.60 -21.48
N LEU A 143 10.67 -6.59 -21.72
CA LEU A 143 10.50 -7.57 -22.82
C LEU A 143 9.20 -8.36 -22.73
N THR A 144 8.57 -8.43 -21.56
CA THR A 144 7.31 -9.16 -21.33
C THR A 144 6.07 -8.26 -21.41
N HIS A 145 6.24 -6.94 -21.41
CA HIS A 145 5.17 -5.96 -21.37
C HIS A 145 4.82 -5.45 -22.78
N LYS A 146 3.54 -5.50 -23.14
CA LYS A 146 3.02 -5.01 -24.43
C LYS A 146 2.55 -3.56 -24.38
N SER A 147 2.31 -3.05 -23.21
CA SER A 147 2.02 -1.67 -22.83
C SER A 147 2.77 -1.38 -21.55
N PHE A 148 2.91 -0.13 -21.19
CA PHE A 148 3.61 0.20 -19.95
C PHE A 148 3.00 -0.51 -18.75
N ALA A 149 3.83 -1.20 -17.99
CA ALA A 149 3.48 -1.86 -16.75
C ALA A 149 4.59 -1.69 -15.72
N PHE A 150 4.22 -1.61 -14.46
CA PHE A 150 5.19 -1.54 -13.37
C PHE A 150 5.90 -2.87 -13.16
N GLY A 151 7.20 -2.79 -13.02
CA GLY A 151 8.06 -3.90 -12.65
C GLY A 151 8.21 -4.07 -11.15
N THR A 152 9.25 -4.79 -10.76
CA THR A 152 9.63 -4.99 -9.35
C THR A 152 10.33 -3.74 -8.82
N PRO A 153 9.97 -3.25 -7.63
CA PRO A 153 10.67 -2.12 -7.01
C PRO A 153 12.13 -2.43 -6.71
N TYR A 154 13.02 -1.48 -6.96
CA TYR A 154 14.46 -1.61 -6.70
C TYR A 154 15.07 -0.26 -6.28
N ARG A 155 16.36 -0.27 -5.92
CA ARG A 155 17.10 0.97 -5.66
C ARG A 155 17.64 1.53 -6.95
N ASP A 156 17.33 2.78 -7.21
CA ASP A 156 17.87 3.52 -8.32
C ASP A 156 19.41 3.63 -8.22
N ALA A 157 20.09 3.44 -9.35
CA ALA A 157 21.54 3.46 -9.41
C ALA A 157 22.14 4.85 -9.23
N ASP A 158 21.39 5.90 -9.61
CA ASP A 158 21.81 7.29 -9.53
C ASP A 158 21.53 7.88 -8.14
N THR A 159 20.29 7.82 -7.69
CA THR A 159 19.83 8.49 -6.47
C THR A 159 19.92 7.61 -5.23
N GLY A 160 19.94 6.27 -5.40
CA GLY A 160 19.82 5.30 -4.31
C GLY A 160 18.43 5.26 -3.67
N GLU A 161 17.47 6.01 -4.17
CA GLU A 161 16.08 5.99 -3.72
C GLU A 161 15.34 4.75 -4.21
N PHE A 162 14.21 4.44 -3.58
CA PHE A 162 13.35 3.37 -4.06
C PHE A 162 12.47 3.88 -5.20
N ILE A 163 12.58 3.18 -6.31
CA ILE A 163 11.80 3.41 -7.52
C ILE A 163 11.13 2.13 -7.97
N VAL A 164 10.15 2.27 -8.85
CA VAL A 164 9.60 1.21 -9.66
C VAL A 164 9.65 1.65 -11.12
N SER A 165 10.32 0.92 -11.98
CA SER A 165 10.30 1.22 -13.41
C SER A 165 8.99 0.78 -14.02
N ALA A 166 8.34 1.68 -14.73
CA ALA A 166 7.29 1.34 -15.68
C ALA A 166 7.95 1.07 -17.03
N THR A 167 7.70 -0.09 -17.63
CA THR A 167 8.44 -0.57 -18.79
C THR A 167 7.53 -1.15 -19.85
N THR A 168 7.94 -1.08 -21.12
CA THR A 168 7.23 -1.69 -22.25
C THR A 168 8.18 -2.08 -23.39
N LEU A 169 7.84 -3.15 -24.11
CA LEU A 169 8.51 -3.53 -25.37
C LEU A 169 7.93 -2.71 -26.52
N LEU A 170 8.76 -1.88 -27.15
CA LEU A 170 8.35 -1.11 -28.32
C LEU A 170 8.28 -1.97 -29.59
N LYS A 171 7.31 -1.69 -30.43
CA LYS A 171 7.23 -2.24 -31.78
C LYS A 171 8.17 -1.47 -32.69
N THR A 172 9.32 -2.03 -32.96
CA THR A 172 10.34 -1.46 -33.86
C THR A 172 10.36 -2.14 -35.21
N SER A 173 10.70 -1.38 -36.26
CA SER A 173 10.81 -1.91 -37.62
C SER A 173 12.19 -2.54 -37.93
N ASN A 174 13.19 -2.31 -37.09
CA ASN A 174 14.59 -2.74 -37.31
C ASN A 174 14.92 -4.11 -36.73
N GLY A 175 13.94 -4.78 -36.10
CA GLY A 175 14.10 -6.11 -35.49
C GLY A 175 14.80 -6.12 -34.12
N ALA A 176 15.26 -4.97 -33.63
CA ALA A 176 15.80 -4.85 -32.27
C ALA A 176 14.71 -5.00 -31.22
N LYS A 177 15.06 -5.59 -30.09
CA LYS A 177 14.19 -5.64 -28.92
C LYS A 177 14.39 -4.38 -28.10
N THR A 178 13.68 -3.32 -28.47
CA THR A 178 13.78 -2.03 -27.81
C THR A 178 12.77 -1.94 -26.66
N VAL A 179 13.24 -1.67 -25.46
CA VAL A 179 12.43 -1.45 -24.28
C VAL A 179 12.44 0.04 -23.94
N ALA A 180 11.26 0.61 -23.73
CA ALA A 180 11.11 1.93 -23.12
C ALA A 180 10.82 1.77 -21.62
N ALA A 181 11.40 2.65 -20.84
CA ALA A 181 11.24 2.66 -19.39
C ALA A 181 11.14 4.09 -18.84
N ALA A 182 10.46 4.23 -17.71
CA ALA A 182 10.41 5.43 -16.90
C ALA A 182 10.47 5.05 -15.42
N ASP A 183 11.36 5.67 -14.68
CA ASP A 183 11.54 5.40 -13.25
C ASP A 183 10.59 6.27 -12.42
N VAL A 184 9.66 5.60 -11.76
CA VAL A 184 8.63 6.24 -10.94
C VAL A 184 9.08 6.24 -9.49
N PHE A 185 9.23 7.44 -8.94
CA PHE A 185 9.63 7.63 -7.56
C PHE A 185 8.46 7.38 -6.61
N LEU A 186 8.69 6.58 -5.57
CA LEU A 186 7.64 6.19 -4.62
C LEU A 186 7.36 7.26 -3.54
N ASN A 187 7.89 8.47 -3.71
CA ASN A 187 7.72 9.57 -2.75
C ASN A 187 6.26 9.96 -2.52
N TYR A 188 5.45 10.00 -3.59
CA TYR A 188 4.01 10.28 -3.47
C TYR A 188 3.30 9.17 -2.69
N ALA A 189 3.54 7.92 -3.04
CA ALA A 189 2.97 6.77 -2.33
C ALA A 189 3.40 6.75 -0.85
N SER A 190 4.67 7.07 -0.57
CA SER A 190 5.20 7.16 0.79
C SER A 190 4.52 8.26 1.60
N LYS A 191 4.35 9.43 1.01
CA LYS A 191 3.64 10.55 1.63
C LYS A 191 2.17 10.20 1.92
N MET A 192 1.46 9.69 0.92
CA MET A 192 0.06 9.27 1.06
C MET A 192 -0.10 8.28 2.22
N VAL A 193 0.75 7.25 2.27
CA VAL A 193 0.70 6.22 3.31
C VAL A 193 1.03 6.79 4.69
N SER A 194 2.00 7.70 4.80
CA SER A 194 2.37 8.33 6.07
C SER A 194 1.29 9.25 6.64
N ASP A 195 0.47 9.82 5.77
CA ASP A 195 -0.64 10.72 6.14
C ASP A 195 -1.88 9.96 6.62
N ILE A 196 -1.96 8.65 6.37
CA ILE A 196 -3.08 7.80 6.81
C ILE A 196 -3.02 7.63 8.34
N LYS A 197 -4.04 8.16 9.00
CA LYS A 197 -4.27 7.98 10.44
C LYS A 197 -5.31 6.91 10.67
N VAL A 198 -4.93 5.87 11.40
CA VAL A 198 -5.82 4.76 11.76
C VAL A 198 -6.13 4.86 13.25
N MET A 199 -7.34 5.32 13.62
CA MET A 199 -7.71 5.57 15.00
C MET A 199 -6.67 6.45 15.74
N ASP A 200 -6.38 6.17 17.01
CA ASP A 200 -5.50 7.01 17.84
C ASP A 200 -4.00 6.73 17.55
N ASP A 201 -3.61 5.45 17.42
CA ASP A 201 -2.20 5.04 17.35
C ASP A 201 -1.87 4.16 16.12
N GLY A 202 -2.86 3.86 15.29
CA GLY A 202 -2.67 3.02 14.10
C GLY A 202 -2.00 3.77 12.96
N TYR A 203 -1.43 3.01 12.04
CA TYR A 203 -0.80 3.53 10.82
C TYR A 203 -1.02 2.56 9.65
N ALA A 204 -0.78 3.03 8.45
CA ALA A 204 -0.79 2.24 7.23
C ALA A 204 0.65 2.03 6.72
N PHE A 205 0.82 1.02 5.90
CA PHE A 205 2.04 0.79 5.13
C PHE A 205 1.68 0.12 3.80
N LEU A 206 2.53 0.31 2.79
CA LEU A 206 2.38 -0.28 1.46
C LEU A 206 3.40 -1.40 1.28
N VAL A 207 2.93 -2.54 0.78
CA VAL A 207 3.78 -3.71 0.53
C VAL A 207 3.56 -4.19 -0.90
N ASP A 208 4.64 -4.46 -1.62
CA ASP A 208 4.55 -5.20 -2.86
C ASP A 208 4.16 -6.66 -2.57
N LYS A 209 3.12 -7.12 -3.25
CA LYS A 209 2.53 -8.44 -3.01
C LYS A 209 3.47 -9.58 -3.42
N ASN A 210 4.28 -9.37 -4.45
CA ASN A 210 5.12 -10.42 -5.04
C ASN A 210 6.45 -10.55 -4.30
N SER A 211 7.14 -9.42 -4.11
CA SER A 211 8.43 -9.38 -3.42
C SER A 211 8.31 -9.32 -1.89
N HIS A 212 7.12 -9.02 -1.36
CA HIS A 212 6.87 -8.72 0.06
C HIS A 212 7.72 -7.54 0.58
N THR A 213 8.18 -6.69 -0.31
CA THR A 213 8.97 -5.50 0.03
C THR A 213 8.05 -4.39 0.53
N ILE A 214 8.43 -3.76 1.65
CA ILE A 214 7.73 -2.56 2.13
C ILE A 214 8.13 -1.40 1.24
N LEU A 215 7.15 -0.82 0.54
CA LEU A 215 7.32 0.29 -0.40
C LEU A 215 7.13 1.65 0.27
N ALA A 216 6.28 1.71 1.29
CA ALA A 216 6.03 2.92 2.06
C ALA A 216 5.64 2.59 3.50
N HIS A 217 6.17 3.33 4.46
CA HIS A 217 5.91 3.19 5.88
C HIS A 217 5.95 4.56 6.57
N LYS A 218 5.16 4.73 7.64
CA LYS A 218 5.13 5.97 8.43
C LYS A 218 6.49 6.34 9.01
N ASP A 219 7.26 5.36 9.46
CA ASP A 219 8.63 5.54 9.92
C ASP A 219 9.58 5.34 8.75
N GLN A 220 10.22 6.42 8.30
CA GLN A 220 11.18 6.43 7.19
C GLN A 220 12.48 5.67 7.51
N ASN A 221 12.75 5.40 8.79
CA ASN A 221 13.89 4.56 9.21
C ASN A 221 13.59 3.07 9.10
N TYR A 222 12.36 2.68 8.78
CA TYR A 222 12.06 1.29 8.51
C TYR A 222 12.77 0.87 7.23
N PRO A 223 13.71 -0.10 7.30
CA PRO A 223 14.48 -0.47 6.14
C PRO A 223 13.53 -1.02 5.08
N TYR A 224 13.55 -0.44 3.89
CA TYR A 224 12.98 -1.05 2.71
C TYR A 224 13.66 -2.40 2.53
N PHE A 225 12.91 -3.47 2.66
CA PHE A 225 13.46 -4.81 2.55
C PHE A 225 13.62 -5.18 1.08
N SER A 226 14.88 -5.34 0.64
CA SER A 226 15.18 -6.06 -0.59
C SER A 226 15.57 -7.51 -0.23
N PRO A 227 15.04 -8.54 -0.90
CA PRO A 227 15.34 -9.94 -0.61
C PRO A 227 16.81 -10.36 -0.83
N GLY A 228 17.67 -9.45 -1.32
CA GLY A 228 19.06 -9.76 -1.71
C GLY A 228 20.11 -9.75 -0.61
N ASN A 229 19.86 -9.20 0.57
CA ASN A 229 20.87 -8.99 1.60
C ASN A 229 20.68 -9.80 2.89
N GLY A 230 20.04 -10.96 2.85
CA GLY A 230 20.16 -11.97 3.94
C GLY A 230 19.55 -11.63 5.31
N ASP A 231 19.03 -10.43 5.49
CA ASP A 231 18.44 -9.99 6.76
C ASP A 231 16.90 -10.01 6.65
N TYR A 232 16.36 -11.23 6.59
CA TYR A 232 14.91 -11.46 6.64
C TYR A 232 14.40 -11.17 8.05
N ARG A 233 13.99 -9.97 8.35
CA ARG A 233 12.93 -9.79 9.34
C ARG A 233 11.62 -9.99 8.61
N ILE A 234 11.28 -11.25 8.35
CA ILE A 234 9.94 -11.65 7.97
C ILE A 234 9.01 -11.00 9.01
N PHE A 235 7.99 -10.31 8.52
CA PHE A 235 6.87 -9.91 9.35
C PHE A 235 6.18 -11.21 9.78
N ASP A 236 6.70 -11.81 10.84
CA ASP A 236 6.10 -12.98 11.45
C ASP A 236 4.80 -12.50 12.10
N ARG A 237 3.68 -12.99 11.59
CA ARG A 237 2.34 -12.74 12.15
C ARG A 237 2.27 -13.06 13.66
N THR A 238 3.24 -13.83 14.18
CA THR A 238 3.30 -14.20 15.60
C THR A 238 3.84 -13.09 16.49
N ASN A 239 4.56 -12.09 15.95
CA ASN A 239 5.13 -10.98 16.72
C ASN A 239 4.38 -9.65 16.55
N CYS A 240 3.33 -9.62 15.75
CA CYS A 240 2.47 -8.45 15.65
C CYS A 240 1.36 -8.54 16.71
N THR A 241 1.60 -7.99 17.89
CA THR A 241 0.59 -7.91 18.97
C THR A 241 -0.61 -7.02 18.61
N HIS A 242 -0.59 -6.34 17.45
CA HIS A 242 -1.61 -5.38 17.02
C HIS A 242 -2.07 -5.55 15.55
N CYS A 243 -1.70 -6.64 14.87
CA CYS A 243 -2.24 -6.94 13.54
C CYS A 243 -3.64 -7.55 13.68
N CYS A 244 -4.68 -6.77 13.47
CA CYS A 244 -6.07 -7.22 13.32
C CYS A 244 -6.46 -7.32 11.84
#